data_b8d22e25c16d351cfec60330e9a84088
#
_entry.id   b8d22e25c16d351cfec60330e9a84088
#
_cell.length_a   1.000
_cell.length_b   1.000
_cell.length_c   1.000
_cell.angle_alpha   90.00
_cell.angle_beta   90.00
_cell.angle_gamma   90.00
#
_symmetry.space_group_name_H-M   'P 1'
#
loop_
_entity.id
_entity.type
_entity.pdbx_description
1 polymer ?
#
loop_
_entity_poly.entity_id
_entity_poly.type
_entity_poly.pdbx_seq_one_letter_code
_entity_poly.pdbx_strand_id
1 'polypeptide(L)'
;MLYSSYMKPVTIYSTPTCHFCQMTKEFLKEHSVPFTEYDVAHDLEKRQEMKQKSGQMGVPVIFIGDELIVGYDKERIAGSLGISLK
;
A
#
# COMPACT_ATOMS: atom_id res chain seq x y z
N MET A 1 -17.51 12.39 12.69
CA MET A 1 -16.88 12.61 12.78
C MET A 1 -15.68 12.12 13.25
N LEU A 2 -15.47 11.73 14.13
CA LEU A 2 -14.29 11.33 14.47
C LEU A 2 -13.82 10.10 14.00
N TYR A 3 -14.60 9.20 13.55
CA TYR A 3 -14.16 7.96 13.12
C TYR A 3 -13.33 8.05 11.89
N SER A 4 -13.47 9.06 11.13
CA SER A 4 -12.66 9.16 9.93
C SER A 4 -11.22 9.48 10.25
N SER A 5 -10.92 9.90 11.46
CA SER A 5 -9.55 10.26 11.78
C SER A 5 -8.63 9.07 11.92
N TYR A 6 -9.14 7.84 12.05
CA TYR A 6 -8.24 6.73 12.07
C TYR A 6 -8.21 5.99 10.75
N MET A 7 -8.79 6.56 9.72
CA MET A 7 -8.63 6.03 8.40
C MET A 7 -7.41 6.67 7.80
N LYS A 8 -6.29 6.02 7.95
CA LYS A 8 -5.04 6.56 7.42
C LYS A 8 -5.04 6.46 5.90
N PRO A 9 -4.45 7.43 5.21
CA PRO A 9 -4.36 7.33 3.76
C PRO A 9 -3.44 6.18 3.38
N VAL A 10 -3.87 5.40 2.40
CA VAL A 10 -3.10 4.24 1.93
C VAL A 10 -2.72 4.49 0.48
N THR A 11 -1.43 4.38 0.21
CA THR A 11 -0.90 4.52 -1.15
C THR A 11 -0.12 3.27 -1.48
N ILE A 12 -0.38 2.68 -2.63
CA ILE A 12 0.35 1.50 -3.06
C ILE A 12 1.01 1.77 -4.41
N TYR A 13 2.30 1.48 -4.49
CA TYR A 13 3.05 1.55 -5.73
C TYR A 13 3.20 0.14 -6.24
N SER A 14 2.72 -0.11 -7.45
CA SER A 14 2.61 -1.48 -7.96
C SER A 14 2.94 -1.56 -9.43
N THR A 15 2.95 -2.79 -9.96
CA THR A 15 3.03 -3.01 -11.40
C THR A 15 1.95 -4.01 -11.80
N PRO A 16 1.54 -4.02 -13.07
CA PRO A 16 0.45 -4.90 -13.49
C PRO A 16 0.74 -6.38 -13.36
N THR A 17 2.02 -6.77 -13.41
CA THR A 17 2.38 -8.18 -13.37
C THR A 17 2.83 -8.64 -11.99
N CYS A 18 2.69 -7.82 -11.00
CA CYS A 18 3.16 -8.14 -9.66
C CYS A 18 2.11 -8.93 -8.90
N HIS A 19 2.43 -10.20 -8.60
CA HIS A 19 1.50 -11.07 -7.90
C HIS A 19 1.21 -10.55 -6.48
N PHE A 20 2.25 -10.15 -5.77
CA PHE A 20 2.05 -9.68 -4.40
C PHE A 20 1.35 -8.33 -4.35
N CYS A 21 1.48 -7.53 -5.41
CA CYS A 21 0.69 -6.30 -5.51
C CYS A 21 -0.79 -6.63 -5.61
N GLN A 22 -1.12 -7.65 -6.39
CA GLN A 22 -2.52 -8.07 -6.52
C GLN A 22 -3.06 -8.55 -5.18
N MET A 23 -2.27 -9.35 -4.47
CA MET A 23 -2.70 -9.85 -3.17
C MET A 23 -2.93 -8.72 -2.18
N THR A 24 -2.05 -7.72 -2.21
CA THR A 24 -2.20 -6.57 -1.34
C THR A 24 -3.48 -5.81 -1.63
N LYS A 25 -3.76 -5.59 -2.92
CA LYS A 25 -4.96 -4.87 -3.29
C LYS A 25 -6.21 -5.64 -2.93
N GLU A 26 -6.18 -6.96 -3.11
CA GLU A 26 -7.33 -7.78 -2.74
C GLU A 26 -7.57 -7.74 -1.25
N PHE A 27 -6.50 -7.79 -0.46
CA PHE A 27 -6.63 -7.71 0.99
C PHE A 27 -7.29 -6.39 1.39
N LEU A 28 -6.84 -5.29 0.81
CA LEU A 28 -7.40 -3.98 1.13
C LEU A 28 -8.86 -3.90 0.72
N LYS A 29 -9.20 -4.46 -0.44
CA LYS A 29 -10.58 -4.44 -0.89
C LYS A 29 -11.48 -5.29 -0.01
N GLU A 30 -10.99 -6.44 0.45
CA GLU A 30 -11.76 -7.31 1.31
C GLU A 30 -12.13 -6.62 2.62
N HIS A 31 -11.27 -5.73 3.10
CA HIS A 31 -11.51 -5.04 4.34
C HIS A 31 -12.05 -3.64 4.13
N SER A 32 -12.51 -3.36 2.92
CA SER A 32 -13.13 -2.09 2.57
C SER A 32 -12.23 -0.89 2.87
N VAL A 33 -10.94 -1.06 2.63
CA VAL A 33 -9.96 0.00 2.86
C VAL A 33 -9.72 0.71 1.53
N PRO A 34 -10.04 2.00 1.43
CA PRO A 34 -9.75 2.73 0.20
C PRO A 34 -8.25 2.98 0.08
N PHE A 35 -7.76 2.97 -1.13
CA PHE A 35 -6.34 3.21 -1.37
C PHE A 35 -6.14 3.89 -2.70
N THR A 36 -4.99 4.54 -2.84
CA THR A 36 -4.56 5.13 -4.10
C THR A 36 -3.47 4.24 -4.67
N GLU A 37 -3.60 3.88 -5.92
CA GLU A 37 -2.63 3.00 -6.56
C GLU A 37 -1.91 3.75 -7.67
N TYR A 38 -0.58 3.60 -7.72
CA TYR A 38 0.23 4.14 -8.81
C TYR A 38 0.92 3.00 -9.52
N ASP A 39 0.80 2.98 -10.85
CA ASP A 39 1.43 1.96 -11.68
C ASP A 39 2.82 2.46 -12.05
N VAL A 40 3.82 1.98 -11.31
CA VAL A 40 5.18 2.48 -11.51
C VAL A 40 5.89 1.82 -12.68
N ALA A 41 5.24 0.86 -13.34
CA ALA A 41 5.78 0.33 -14.58
C ALA A 41 5.60 1.34 -15.71
N HIS A 42 4.57 2.17 -15.64
CA HIS A 42 4.26 3.11 -16.70
C HIS A 42 4.38 4.57 -16.29
N ASP A 43 4.43 4.86 -15.00
CA ASP A 43 4.51 6.23 -14.51
C ASP A 43 5.90 6.43 -13.91
N LEU A 44 6.79 7.03 -14.71
CA LEU A 44 8.18 7.18 -14.29
C LEU A 44 8.34 8.17 -13.15
N GLU A 45 7.50 9.18 -13.07
CA GLU A 45 7.55 10.12 -11.96
C GLU A 45 7.22 9.43 -10.65
N LYS A 46 6.19 8.60 -10.68
CA LYS A 46 5.80 7.89 -9.47
C LYS A 46 6.83 6.83 -9.10
N ARG A 47 7.49 6.26 -10.09
CA ARG A 47 8.56 5.31 -9.84
C ARG A 47 9.71 5.97 -9.10
N GLN A 48 10.09 7.18 -9.52
CA GLN A 48 11.13 7.91 -8.83
C GLN A 48 10.69 8.35 -7.46
N GLU A 49 9.44 8.77 -7.32
CA GLU A 49 8.89 9.12 -6.02
C GLU A 49 8.95 7.94 -5.07
N MET A 50 8.61 6.75 -5.55
CA MET A 50 8.68 5.54 -4.75
C MET A 50 10.09 5.31 -4.25
N LYS A 51 11.06 5.43 -5.14
CA LYS A 51 12.46 5.22 -4.77
C LYS A 51 12.92 6.25 -3.75
N GLN A 52 12.55 7.51 -3.95
CA GLN A 52 12.98 8.56 -3.04
C GLN A 52 12.37 8.38 -1.66
N LYS A 53 11.11 8.01 -1.59
CA LYS A 53 10.43 7.90 -0.31
C LYS A 53 10.75 6.61 0.43
N SER A 54 10.99 5.53 -0.30
CA SER A 54 11.16 4.23 0.33
C SER A 54 12.58 3.68 0.27
N GLY A 55 13.37 4.19 -0.64
CA GLY A 55 14.68 3.61 -0.91
C GLY A 55 14.60 2.29 -1.66
N GLN A 56 13.43 1.94 -2.18
CA GLN A 56 13.19 0.66 -2.83
C GLN A 56 12.77 0.84 -4.27
N MET A 57 13.18 -0.08 -5.11
CA MET A 57 12.72 -0.11 -6.50
C MET A 57 11.78 -1.27 -6.75
N GLY A 58 11.71 -2.23 -5.85
CA GLY A 58 10.79 -3.35 -5.99
C GLY A 58 9.39 -2.99 -5.56
N VAL A 59 8.43 -3.81 -5.94
CA VAL A 59 7.03 -3.61 -5.61
C VAL A 59 6.49 -4.84 -4.91
N PRO A 60 5.42 -4.71 -4.15
CA PRO A 60 4.69 -3.48 -3.84
C PRO A 60 5.39 -2.66 -2.76
N VAL A 61 5.21 -1.35 -2.82
CA VAL A 61 5.61 -0.45 -1.75
C VAL A 61 4.34 0.23 -1.27
N ILE A 62 4.07 0.17 0.02
CA ILE A 62 2.82 0.63 0.58
C ILE A 62 3.12 1.66 1.66
N PHE A 63 2.42 2.78 1.59
CA PHE A 63 2.46 3.75 2.66
C PHE A 63 1.10 3.80 3.32
N ILE A 64 1.06 3.63 4.62
CA ILE A 64 -0.17 3.74 5.40
C ILE A 64 0.09 4.86 6.39
N GLY A 65 -0.44 6.05 6.07
CA GLY A 65 -0.04 7.23 6.79
C GLY A 65 1.46 7.43 6.59
N ASP A 66 2.19 7.45 7.66
CA ASP A 66 3.64 7.60 7.61
C ASP A 66 4.38 6.27 7.63
N GLU A 67 3.69 5.19 7.74
CA GLU A 67 4.34 3.89 7.85
C GLU A 67 4.65 3.31 6.49
N LEU A 68 5.89 2.85 6.32
CA LEU A 68 6.33 2.23 5.07
C LEU A 68 6.31 0.72 5.22
N ILE A 69 5.67 0.04 4.29
CA ILE A 69 5.65 -1.42 4.26
C ILE A 69 6.10 -1.85 2.88
N VAL A 70 7.15 -2.66 2.82
CA VAL A 70 7.68 -3.16 1.56
C VAL A 70 7.30 -4.63 1.42
N GLY A 71 6.69 -4.97 0.30
CA GLY A 71 6.21 -6.31 0.06
C GLY A 71 4.83 -6.53 0.66
N TYR A 72 4.29 -7.71 0.43
CA TYR A 72 2.98 -8.05 0.97
C TYR A 72 3.18 -8.65 2.36
N ASP A 73 2.94 -7.83 3.37
CA ASP A 73 3.06 -8.24 4.76
C ASP A 73 1.70 -8.02 5.41
N LYS A 74 0.88 -9.06 5.32
CA LYS A 74 -0.51 -8.96 5.75
C LYS A 74 -0.63 -8.52 7.20
N GLU A 75 0.24 -9.03 8.05
CA GLU A 75 0.16 -8.73 9.47
C GLU A 75 0.52 -7.29 9.76
N ARG A 76 1.55 -6.78 9.10
CA ARG A 76 1.91 -5.38 9.29
C ARG A 76 0.87 -4.44 8.72
N ILE A 77 0.32 -4.79 7.56
CA ILE A 77 -0.73 -3.97 6.95
C ILE A 77 -1.93 -3.92 7.88
N ALA A 78 -2.34 -5.08 8.38
CA ALA A 78 -3.49 -5.15 9.27
C ALA A 78 -3.23 -4.39 10.57
N GLY A 79 -2.05 -4.55 11.13
CA GLY A 79 -1.70 -3.85 12.37
C GLY A 79 -1.71 -2.35 12.20
N SER A 80 -1.20 -1.88 11.06
CA SER A 80 -1.15 -0.45 10.80
C SER A 80 -2.55 0.14 10.63
N LEU A 81 -3.48 -0.66 10.10
CA LEU A 81 -4.84 -0.20 9.86
C LEU A 81 -5.81 -0.56 10.97
N GLY A 82 -5.36 -1.27 11.98
CA GLY A 82 -6.25 -1.68 13.06
C GLY A 82 -7.21 -2.78 12.67
N ILE A 83 -6.84 -3.62 11.71
CA ILE A 83 -7.68 -4.70 11.23
C ILE A 83 -7.35 -5.97 12.00
N SER A 84 -8.39 -6.68 12.42
CA SER A 84 -8.20 -7.94 13.11
C SER A 84 -8.11 -9.08 12.11
N LEU A 85 -7.06 -9.88 12.23
CA LEU A 85 -6.87 -11.03 11.35
C LEU A 85 -7.35 -12.27 12.06
N LYS A 86 -8.59 -12.56 11.99
CA LYS A 86 -9.07 -13.78 12.63
C LYS A 86 -9.56 -14.79 11.65
#